data_e8e10d5dca4fbff50d4a83d60167c422
#
_entry.id   e8e10d5dca4fbff50d4a83d60167c422
#
_cell.length_a   1.000
_cell.length_b   1.000
_cell.length_c   1.000
_cell.angle_alpha   90.00
_cell.angle_beta   90.00
_cell.angle_gamma   90.00
#
_symmetry.space_group_name_H-M   'P 1'
#
loop_
_entity.id
_entity.type
_entity.pdbx_description
1 polymer ?
#
loop_
_entity_poly.entity_id
_entity_poly.type
_entity_poly.pdbx_seq_one_letter_code
_entity_poly.pdbx_strand_id
1 'polypeptide(L)'
;YGFTPKACRPYRARTKGKTERMVHYVKHHFFVRYRAFESVAHLNQQLEQWLVEEADRRVHGTHGEVVVERFDQERDTLGPLPAQPYDTSYREYRHVSMDGYIDVRGNRYSVPASLCGHTVAVRIGLDETVRVIDANDTVVAFHALRPVHAGWQTDSAHHLPLWNSAGGVDTVERRALSVYEEVSTWS
;
A
#
# COMPACT_ATOMS: atom_id res chain seq x y z
N TYR A 1 1.52 19.38 4.85
CA TYR A 1 1.33 20.25 3.67
C TYR A 1 1.07 21.71 4.05
N GLY A 2 1.14 22.09 5.35
CA GLY A 2 1.04 23.48 5.79
C GLY A 2 -0.30 24.19 5.52
N PHE A 3 -1.38 23.47 5.26
CA PHE A 3 -2.71 24.05 5.06
C PHE A 3 -3.74 23.47 6.04
N THR A 4 -4.77 24.28 6.32
CA THR A 4 -5.91 23.83 7.14
C THR A 4 -7.02 23.32 6.24
N PRO A 5 -7.39 22.02 6.29
CA PRO A 5 -8.47 21.47 5.48
C PRO A 5 -9.83 22.01 5.98
N LYS A 6 -10.68 22.44 5.04
CA LYS A 6 -12.08 22.79 5.33
C LYS A 6 -13.00 21.81 4.61
N ALA A 7 -13.71 20.98 5.36
CA ALA A 7 -14.74 20.12 4.79
C ALA A 7 -15.98 20.95 4.41
N CYS A 8 -16.57 20.61 3.26
CA CYS A 8 -17.85 21.16 2.89
C CYS A 8 -18.96 20.63 3.84
N ARG A 9 -19.98 21.43 4.10
CA ARG A 9 -21.16 20.94 4.85
C ARG A 9 -21.82 19.78 4.09
N PRO A 10 -22.30 18.75 4.78
CA PRO A 10 -23.07 17.68 4.15
C PRO A 10 -24.18 18.23 3.26
N TYR A 11 -24.43 17.59 2.13
CA TYR A 11 -25.46 17.93 1.14
C TYR A 11 -25.33 19.31 0.47
N ARG A 12 -24.17 19.99 0.57
CA ARG A 12 -23.88 21.25 -0.14
C ARG A 12 -22.88 21.06 -1.28
N ALA A 13 -23.28 20.39 -2.35
CA ALA A 13 -22.47 20.16 -3.56
C ALA A 13 -21.97 21.46 -4.24
N ARG A 14 -22.72 22.56 -4.13
CA ARG A 14 -22.41 23.86 -4.75
C ARG A 14 -21.02 24.45 -4.40
N THR A 15 -20.43 24.01 -3.28
CA THR A 15 -19.10 24.50 -2.85
C THR A 15 -17.94 23.86 -3.61
N LYS A 16 -18.17 22.82 -4.40
CA LYS A 16 -17.16 22.09 -5.20
C LYS A 16 -17.20 22.37 -6.71
N GLY A 17 -17.90 23.40 -7.15
CA GLY A 17 -18.13 23.65 -8.57
C GLY A 17 -16.87 23.74 -9.45
N LYS A 18 -15.72 24.18 -8.91
CA LYS A 18 -14.44 24.20 -9.66
C LYS A 18 -13.91 22.77 -9.91
N THR A 19 -13.98 21.91 -8.89
CA THR A 19 -13.57 20.50 -9.01
C THR A 19 -14.46 19.74 -9.98
N GLU A 20 -15.78 19.95 -9.89
CA GLU A 20 -16.77 19.31 -10.78
C GLU A 20 -16.55 19.73 -12.23
N ARG A 21 -16.29 21.03 -12.49
CA ARG A 21 -15.94 21.52 -13.83
C ARG A 21 -14.65 20.89 -14.37
N MET A 22 -13.63 20.71 -13.50
CA MET A 22 -12.39 20.08 -13.93
C MET A 22 -12.58 18.60 -14.25
N VAL A 23 -13.34 17.87 -13.42
CA VAL A 23 -13.71 16.48 -13.74
C VAL A 23 -14.49 16.39 -15.06
N HIS A 24 -15.43 17.29 -15.27
CA HIS A 24 -16.18 17.38 -16.53
C HIS A 24 -15.25 17.65 -17.70
N TYR A 25 -14.31 18.60 -17.58
CA TYR A 25 -13.33 18.95 -18.60
C TYR A 25 -12.48 17.74 -18.99
N VAL A 26 -11.91 17.02 -18.01
CA VAL A 26 -11.10 15.81 -18.28
C VAL A 26 -11.95 14.74 -18.98
N LYS A 27 -13.18 14.49 -18.51
CA LYS A 27 -14.06 13.50 -19.13
C LYS A 27 -14.38 13.80 -20.60
N HIS A 28 -14.64 15.07 -20.92
CA HIS A 28 -15.07 15.46 -22.25
C HIS A 28 -13.91 15.78 -23.22
N HIS A 29 -12.71 15.99 -22.74
CA HIS A 29 -11.55 16.30 -23.60
C HIS A 29 -10.53 15.17 -23.64
N PHE A 30 -10.20 14.56 -22.52
CA PHE A 30 -9.26 13.45 -22.48
C PHE A 30 -9.92 12.10 -22.82
N PHE A 31 -10.91 11.66 -22.04
CA PHE A 31 -11.51 10.34 -22.22
C PHE A 31 -12.36 10.17 -23.49
N VAL A 32 -12.77 11.23 -24.13
CA VAL A 32 -13.40 11.14 -25.46
C VAL A 32 -12.38 10.77 -26.52
N ARG A 33 -11.14 11.22 -26.36
CA ARG A 33 -10.03 11.02 -27.32
C ARG A 33 -9.29 9.70 -27.07
N TYR A 34 -9.01 9.42 -25.80
CA TYR A 34 -8.29 8.22 -25.37
C TYR A 34 -9.25 7.23 -24.69
N ARG A 35 -9.54 6.10 -25.38
CA ARG A 35 -10.59 5.17 -24.96
C ARG A 35 -10.06 3.79 -24.55
N ALA A 36 -8.82 3.48 -24.87
CA ALA A 36 -8.20 2.20 -24.58
C ALA A 36 -6.88 2.39 -23.84
N PHE A 37 -6.70 1.65 -22.76
CA PHE A 37 -5.52 1.70 -21.92
C PHE A 37 -5.07 0.28 -21.60
N GLU A 38 -3.78 0.01 -21.74
CA GLU A 38 -3.17 -1.30 -21.45
C GLU A 38 -3.02 -1.51 -19.93
N SER A 39 -2.82 -0.43 -19.19
CA SER A 39 -2.64 -0.43 -17.75
C SER A 39 -2.97 0.94 -17.15
N VAL A 40 -3.08 1.02 -15.81
CA VAL A 40 -3.21 2.29 -15.09
C VAL A 40 -1.98 3.18 -15.31
N ALA A 41 -0.80 2.59 -15.40
CA ALA A 41 0.44 3.33 -15.69
C ALA A 41 0.39 3.97 -17.09
N HIS A 42 -0.07 3.24 -18.10
CA HIS A 42 -0.26 3.77 -19.45
C HIS A 42 -1.30 4.90 -19.48
N LEU A 43 -2.42 4.74 -18.76
CA LEU A 43 -3.42 5.81 -18.63
C LEU A 43 -2.80 7.08 -18.03
N ASN A 44 -2.06 6.95 -16.93
CA ASN A 44 -1.43 8.08 -16.27
C ASN A 44 -0.40 8.78 -17.18
N GLN A 45 0.41 8.03 -17.90
CA GLN A 45 1.36 8.58 -18.85
C GLN A 45 0.67 9.39 -19.96
N GLN A 46 -0.38 8.85 -20.56
CA GLN A 46 -1.17 9.58 -21.57
C GLN A 46 -1.85 10.81 -20.99
N LEU A 47 -2.35 10.73 -19.75
CA LEU A 47 -2.96 11.87 -19.09
C LEU A 47 -1.94 12.99 -18.81
N GLU A 48 -0.75 12.65 -18.32
CA GLU A 48 0.34 13.61 -18.10
C GLU A 48 0.75 14.30 -19.41
N GLN A 49 0.92 13.54 -20.47
CA GLN A 49 1.24 14.08 -21.79
C GLN A 49 0.15 15.04 -22.27
N TRP A 50 -1.12 14.64 -22.19
CA TRP A 50 -2.24 15.49 -22.58
C TRP A 50 -2.36 16.75 -21.72
N LEU A 51 -2.07 16.68 -20.41
CA LEU A 51 -2.04 17.84 -19.51
C LEU A 51 -1.00 18.85 -20.00
N VAL A 52 0.23 18.43 -20.28
CA VAL A 52 1.33 19.30 -20.71
C VAL A 52 1.10 19.88 -22.10
N GLU A 53 0.63 19.07 -23.05
CA GLU A 53 0.53 19.46 -24.45
C GLU A 53 -0.74 20.27 -24.77
N GLU A 54 -1.84 20.01 -24.06
CA GLU A 54 -3.13 20.60 -24.38
C GLU A 54 -3.77 21.37 -23.20
N ALA A 55 -3.93 20.73 -22.04
CA ALA A 55 -4.70 21.32 -20.96
C ALA A 55 -4.03 22.57 -20.38
N ASP A 56 -2.71 22.53 -20.21
CA ASP A 56 -1.94 23.63 -19.62
C ASP A 56 -1.63 24.74 -20.62
N ARG A 57 -1.67 24.42 -21.90
CA ARG A 57 -1.48 25.43 -22.99
C ARG A 57 -2.77 26.11 -23.41
N ARG A 58 -3.92 25.67 -22.92
CA ARG A 58 -5.19 26.33 -23.28
C ARG A 58 -5.31 27.70 -22.66
N VAL A 59 -5.99 28.60 -23.36
CA VAL A 59 -6.48 29.85 -22.77
C VAL A 59 -7.64 29.56 -21.84
N HIS A 60 -7.54 29.94 -20.57
CA HIS A 60 -8.57 29.69 -19.57
C HIS A 60 -9.73 30.68 -19.73
N GLY A 61 -10.94 30.18 -19.96
CA GLY A 61 -12.11 31.01 -20.29
C GLY A 61 -12.51 32.07 -19.25
N THR A 62 -12.09 31.95 -18.01
CA THR A 62 -12.42 32.95 -16.95
C THR A 62 -11.39 34.09 -16.90
N HIS A 63 -10.11 33.79 -17.18
CA HIS A 63 -9.03 34.75 -17.02
C HIS A 63 -8.49 35.28 -18.34
N GLY A 64 -8.75 34.57 -19.45
CA GLY A 64 -8.23 34.94 -20.77
C GLY A 64 -6.72 34.70 -20.92
N GLU A 65 -6.09 34.01 -19.99
CA GLU A 65 -4.65 33.75 -19.95
C GLU A 65 -4.35 32.29 -20.21
N VAL A 66 -3.15 31.98 -20.68
CA VAL A 66 -2.66 30.62 -20.83
C VAL A 66 -2.37 30.01 -19.43
N VAL A 67 -2.84 28.82 -19.18
CA VAL A 67 -2.79 28.20 -17.83
C VAL A 67 -1.35 28.07 -17.33
N VAL A 68 -0.42 27.57 -18.15
CA VAL A 68 0.98 27.39 -17.76
C VAL A 68 1.68 28.70 -17.49
N GLU A 69 1.44 29.74 -18.29
CA GLU A 69 2.06 31.07 -18.10
C GLU A 69 1.60 31.71 -16.78
N ARG A 70 0.33 31.54 -16.43
CA ARG A 70 -0.19 32.02 -15.16
C ARG A 70 0.38 31.22 -13.98
N PHE A 71 0.53 29.91 -14.12
CA PHE A 71 1.16 29.07 -13.11
C PHE A 71 2.62 29.44 -12.87
N ASP A 72 3.37 29.76 -13.93
CA ASP A 72 4.78 30.21 -13.81
C ASP A 72 4.92 31.48 -13.00
N GLN A 73 3.97 32.42 -13.11
CA GLN A 73 3.93 33.64 -12.28
C GLN A 73 3.62 33.32 -10.79
N GLU A 74 2.81 32.27 -10.52
CA GLU A 74 2.42 31.89 -9.17
C GLU A 74 3.47 30.99 -8.51
N ARG A 75 4.27 30.26 -9.27
CA ARG A 75 5.22 29.23 -8.80
C ARG A 75 6.14 29.71 -7.70
N ASP A 76 6.68 30.91 -7.83
CA ASP A 76 7.64 31.49 -6.87
C ASP A 76 6.99 31.85 -5.52
N THR A 77 5.66 31.94 -5.48
CA THR A 77 4.89 32.18 -4.25
C THR A 77 4.49 30.90 -3.52
N LEU A 78 4.63 29.75 -4.19
CA LEU A 78 4.33 28.45 -3.61
C LEU A 78 5.47 28.01 -2.66
N GLY A 79 5.11 27.55 -1.48
CA GLY A 79 6.07 26.96 -0.56
C GLY A 79 6.65 25.63 -1.07
N PRO A 80 7.75 25.15 -0.48
CA PRO A 80 8.34 23.86 -0.82
C PRO A 80 7.34 22.73 -0.50
N LEU A 81 7.42 21.68 -1.30
CA LEU A 81 6.68 20.44 -1.00
C LEU A 81 7.21 19.83 0.31
N PRO A 82 6.35 19.13 1.07
CA PRO A 82 6.78 18.39 2.25
C PRO A 82 7.90 17.40 1.90
N ALA A 83 8.88 17.26 2.80
CA ALA A 83 10.00 16.33 2.62
C ALA A 83 9.55 14.86 2.50
N GLN A 84 8.41 14.53 3.11
CA GLN A 84 7.79 13.20 2.97
C GLN A 84 6.44 13.31 2.27
N PRO A 85 6.15 12.42 1.31
CA PRO A 85 4.85 12.36 0.67
C PRO A 85 3.78 11.96 1.70
N TYR A 86 2.54 12.38 1.46
CA TYR A 86 1.41 11.96 2.27
C TYR A 86 1.21 10.44 2.18
N ASP A 87 1.13 9.78 3.32
CA ASP A 87 0.86 8.35 3.37
C ASP A 87 -0.63 8.08 3.10
N THR A 88 -0.90 7.56 1.91
CA THR A 88 -2.25 7.19 1.44
C THR A 88 -2.64 5.76 1.81
N SER A 89 -1.80 5.05 2.56
CA SER A 89 -2.08 3.68 2.96
C SER A 89 -3.30 3.59 3.89
N TYR A 90 -4.06 2.53 3.71
CA TYR A 90 -5.13 2.18 4.64
C TYR A 90 -4.53 1.66 5.94
N ARG A 91 -4.89 2.25 7.08
CA ARG A 91 -4.39 1.86 8.41
C ARG A 91 -5.44 1.10 9.19
N GLU A 92 -5.06 -0.05 9.73
CA GLU A 92 -5.86 -0.87 10.63
C GLU A 92 -4.99 -1.42 11.75
N TYR A 93 -5.61 -1.95 12.81
CA TYR A 93 -4.90 -2.60 13.91
C TYR A 93 -5.22 -4.09 13.90
N ARG A 94 -4.19 -4.91 14.14
CA ARG A 94 -4.32 -6.36 14.21
C ARG A 94 -3.62 -6.89 15.45
N HIS A 95 -4.24 -7.92 16.05
CA HIS A 95 -3.62 -8.69 17.12
C HIS A 95 -2.71 -9.74 16.50
N VAL A 96 -1.49 -9.86 17.03
CA VAL A 96 -0.54 -10.88 16.62
C VAL A 96 -0.85 -12.17 17.38
N SER A 97 -1.13 -13.22 16.64
CA SER A 97 -1.38 -14.56 17.22
C SER A 97 -0.11 -15.13 17.84
N MET A 98 -0.27 -16.12 18.72
CA MET A 98 0.86 -16.74 19.45
C MET A 98 1.83 -17.49 18.53
N ASP A 99 1.41 -17.81 17.31
CA ASP A 99 2.24 -18.41 16.28
C ASP A 99 2.94 -17.38 15.37
N GLY A 100 2.88 -16.09 15.71
CA GLY A 100 3.61 -15.02 15.03
C GLY A 100 2.99 -14.56 13.72
N TYR A 101 1.65 -14.55 13.61
CA TYR A 101 0.95 -14.09 12.42
C TYR A 101 -0.11 -13.03 12.73
N ILE A 102 -0.41 -12.23 11.73
CA ILE A 102 -1.57 -11.34 11.67
C ILE A 102 -2.48 -11.73 10.50
N ASP A 103 -3.78 -11.53 10.67
CA ASP A 103 -4.77 -11.75 9.61
C ASP A 103 -5.10 -10.44 8.90
N VAL A 104 -4.87 -10.41 7.58
CA VAL A 104 -5.19 -9.26 6.72
C VAL A 104 -5.88 -9.76 5.45
N ARG A 105 -7.10 -9.34 5.22
CA ARG A 105 -7.92 -9.69 4.05
C ARG A 105 -7.99 -11.20 3.77
N GLY A 106 -8.16 -12.00 4.83
CA GLY A 106 -8.25 -13.45 4.72
C GLY A 106 -6.94 -14.18 4.43
N ASN A 107 -5.80 -13.50 4.58
CA ASN A 107 -4.46 -14.06 4.46
C ASN A 107 -3.70 -13.89 5.77
N ARG A 108 -2.76 -14.78 6.04
CA ARG A 108 -1.90 -14.72 7.22
C ARG A 108 -0.50 -14.25 6.83
N TYR A 109 -0.01 -13.24 7.52
CA TYR A 109 1.31 -12.65 7.31
C TYR A 109 2.14 -12.80 8.56
N SER A 110 3.35 -13.34 8.43
CA SER A 110 4.25 -13.52 9.57
C SER A 110 4.78 -12.17 10.06
N VAL A 111 4.97 -12.07 11.37
CA VAL A 111 5.61 -10.93 12.04
C VAL A 111 6.65 -11.44 13.03
N PRO A 112 7.64 -10.61 13.44
CA PRO A 112 8.63 -11.03 14.41
C PRO A 112 8.01 -11.62 15.68
N ALA A 113 8.54 -12.75 16.13
CA ALA A 113 8.06 -13.52 17.29
C ALA A 113 7.96 -12.68 18.57
N SER A 114 8.78 -11.65 18.72
CA SER A 114 8.75 -10.72 19.86
C SER A 114 7.43 -9.94 19.99
N LEU A 115 6.61 -9.93 18.95
CA LEU A 115 5.32 -9.23 18.92
C LEU A 115 4.12 -10.17 19.18
N CYS A 116 4.33 -11.46 19.42
CA CYS A 116 3.26 -12.39 19.76
C CYS A 116 2.45 -11.87 20.96
N GLY A 117 1.12 -11.91 20.85
CA GLY A 117 0.21 -11.39 21.86
C GLY A 117 0.04 -9.87 21.91
N HIS A 118 0.78 -9.11 21.10
CA HIS A 118 0.66 -7.66 21.03
C HIS A 118 -0.28 -7.22 19.91
N THR A 119 -0.72 -5.97 19.97
CA THR A 119 -1.46 -5.32 18.89
C THR A 119 -0.51 -4.44 18.09
N VAL A 120 -0.52 -4.61 16.78
CA VAL A 120 0.33 -3.86 15.83
C VAL A 120 -0.53 -3.02 14.89
N ALA A 121 0.03 -1.92 14.39
CA ALA A 121 -0.59 -1.20 13.30
C ALA A 121 -0.18 -1.83 11.96
N VAL A 122 -1.15 -1.97 11.07
CA VAL A 122 -0.93 -2.50 9.73
C VAL A 122 -1.28 -1.42 8.72
N ARG A 123 -0.38 -1.14 7.80
CA ARG A 123 -0.61 -0.23 6.68
C ARG A 123 -0.65 -1.01 5.37
N ILE A 124 -1.75 -0.85 4.65
CA ILE A 124 -1.96 -1.46 3.34
C ILE A 124 -1.81 -0.36 2.30
N GLY A 125 -0.74 -0.43 1.53
CA GLY A 125 -0.42 0.55 0.50
C GLY A 125 -1.23 0.35 -0.78
N LEU A 126 -1.37 1.43 -1.57
CA LEU A 126 -1.91 1.37 -2.93
C LEU A 126 -0.94 0.67 -3.90
N ASP A 127 0.30 0.51 -3.50
CA ASP A 127 1.38 -0.23 -4.15
C ASP A 127 1.32 -1.74 -3.87
N GLU A 128 0.19 -2.23 -3.37
CA GLU A 128 -0.02 -3.64 -3.01
C GLU A 128 0.99 -4.16 -1.98
N THR A 129 1.33 -3.33 -1.00
CA THR A 129 2.21 -3.70 0.11
C THR A 129 1.47 -3.76 1.45
N VAL A 130 1.93 -4.63 2.34
CA VAL A 130 1.52 -4.74 3.74
C VAL A 130 2.72 -4.40 4.62
N ARG A 131 2.63 -3.32 5.37
CA ARG A 131 3.65 -2.87 6.34
C ARG A 131 3.11 -3.03 7.73
N VAL A 132 3.83 -3.76 8.57
CA VAL A 132 3.49 -3.94 9.98
C VAL A 132 4.36 -3.01 10.82
N ILE A 133 3.72 -2.27 11.71
CA ILE A 133 4.36 -1.19 12.47
C ILE A 133 4.14 -1.47 13.95
N ASP A 134 5.22 -1.40 14.72
CA ASP A 134 5.19 -1.59 16.17
C ASP A 134 4.69 -0.35 16.94
N ALA A 135 4.72 -0.42 18.26
CA ALA A 135 4.32 0.68 19.13
C ALA A 135 5.26 1.90 19.06
N ASN A 136 6.47 1.74 18.53
CA ASN A 136 7.47 2.81 18.36
C ASN A 136 7.40 3.45 16.96
N ASP A 137 6.34 3.17 16.19
CA ASP A 137 6.16 3.62 14.80
C ASP A 137 7.27 3.11 13.84
N THR A 138 7.88 1.96 14.16
CA THR A 138 8.91 1.31 13.36
C THR A 138 8.30 0.20 12.51
N VAL A 139 8.66 0.16 11.22
CA VAL A 139 8.24 -0.94 10.33
C VAL A 139 9.04 -2.20 10.70
N VAL A 140 8.35 -3.21 11.20
CA VAL A 140 8.92 -4.47 11.72
C VAL A 140 8.71 -5.66 10.78
N ALA A 141 7.76 -5.56 9.85
CA ALA A 141 7.58 -6.54 8.80
C ALA A 141 7.05 -5.88 7.52
N PHE A 142 7.45 -6.42 6.39
CA PHE A 142 7.05 -5.96 5.06
C PHE A 142 6.71 -7.16 4.17
N HIS A 143 5.52 -7.12 3.58
CA HIS A 143 5.03 -8.18 2.70
C HIS A 143 4.36 -7.60 1.46
N ALA A 144 4.33 -8.37 0.37
CA ALA A 144 3.44 -8.10 -0.74
C ALA A 144 2.00 -8.45 -0.36
N LEU A 145 1.04 -7.60 -0.70
CA LEU A 145 -0.37 -7.90 -0.49
C LEU A 145 -0.78 -9.04 -1.45
N ARG A 146 -1.34 -10.10 -0.88
CA ARG A 146 -1.84 -11.24 -1.67
C ARG A 146 -3.32 -11.08 -2.00
N PRO A 147 -3.79 -11.70 -3.09
CA PRO A 147 -5.22 -11.81 -3.34
C PRO A 147 -5.96 -12.41 -2.14
N VAL A 148 -7.23 -12.04 -1.97
CA VAL A 148 -8.04 -12.51 -0.84
C VAL A 148 -8.06 -14.04 -0.82
N HIS A 149 -7.84 -14.63 0.37
CA HIS A 149 -7.78 -16.08 0.59
C HIS A 149 -6.65 -16.81 -0.16
N ALA A 150 -5.56 -16.14 -0.50
CA ALA A 150 -4.39 -16.80 -1.11
C ALA A 150 -3.55 -17.60 -0.10
N GLY A 151 -3.86 -17.52 1.20
CA GLY A 151 -3.23 -18.32 2.24
C GLY A 151 -2.18 -17.58 3.06
N TRP A 152 -1.06 -18.22 3.30
CA TRP A 152 -0.03 -17.76 4.23
C TRP A 152 1.15 -17.16 3.51
N GLN A 153 1.70 -16.08 4.05
CA GLN A 153 2.96 -15.50 3.63
C GLN A 153 3.91 -15.43 4.83
N THR A 154 4.95 -16.24 4.77
CA THR A 154 5.89 -16.44 5.87
C THR A 154 7.26 -15.93 5.49
N ASP A 155 7.83 -15.08 6.34
CA ASP A 155 9.26 -14.81 6.39
C ASP A 155 9.86 -15.71 7.47
N SER A 156 10.78 -16.59 7.10
CA SER A 156 11.43 -17.54 8.03
C SER A 156 12.21 -16.85 9.14
N ALA A 157 12.75 -15.65 8.87
CA ALA A 157 13.47 -14.86 9.86
C ALA A 157 12.60 -14.47 11.06
N HIS A 158 11.29 -14.30 10.86
CA HIS A 158 10.36 -13.97 11.94
C HIS A 158 10.19 -15.09 12.97
N HIS A 159 10.36 -16.36 12.57
CA HIS A 159 10.14 -17.53 13.42
C HIS A 159 11.41 -18.13 14.00
N LEU A 160 12.60 -17.76 13.49
CA LEU A 160 13.86 -18.28 14.02
C LEU A 160 13.99 -18.19 15.56
N PRO A 161 13.60 -17.07 16.22
CA PRO A 161 13.66 -17.00 17.68
C PRO A 161 12.72 -17.98 18.38
N LEU A 162 11.53 -18.26 17.82
CA LEU A 162 10.61 -19.26 18.37
C LEU A 162 11.18 -20.66 18.29
N TRP A 163 11.79 -21.03 17.17
CA TRP A 163 12.41 -22.35 17.01
C TRP A 163 13.61 -22.53 17.93
N ASN A 164 14.43 -21.50 18.12
CA ASN A 164 15.56 -21.54 19.03
C ASN A 164 15.12 -21.63 20.51
N SER A 165 13.99 -21.03 20.88
CA SER A 165 13.46 -21.07 22.25
C SER A 165 12.70 -22.37 22.55
N ALA A 166 12.20 -23.07 21.54
CA ALA A 166 11.52 -24.35 21.69
C ALA A 166 12.46 -25.57 21.94
N GLY A 167 13.76 -25.27 22.21
CA GLY A 167 14.78 -26.28 22.38
C GLY A 167 15.23 -26.84 21.05
N GLY A 168 16.42 -26.47 20.67
CA GLY A 168 17.08 -26.70 19.38
C GLY A 168 16.58 -27.85 18.52
N VAL A 169 16.85 -27.79 17.27
CA VAL A 169 16.60 -28.90 16.34
C VAL A 169 17.14 -30.16 17.01
N ASP A 170 16.24 -30.94 17.68
CA ASP A 170 16.55 -32.30 17.98
C ASP A 170 16.98 -32.92 16.67
N THR A 171 18.25 -33.20 16.56
CA THR A 171 18.78 -33.94 15.41
C THR A 171 18.03 -35.27 15.47
N VAL A 172 16.96 -35.36 14.67
CA VAL A 172 16.24 -36.62 14.51
C VAL A 172 17.26 -37.60 13.98
N GLU A 173 17.74 -38.46 14.88
CA GLU A 173 18.68 -39.50 14.54
C GLU A 173 18.02 -40.40 13.50
N ARG A 174 18.44 -40.29 12.26
CA ARG A 174 17.94 -41.14 11.18
C ARG A 174 18.47 -42.54 11.45
N ARG A 175 17.65 -43.37 12.13
CA ARG A 175 17.96 -44.78 12.24
C ARG A 175 17.85 -45.45 10.89
N ALA A 176 18.83 -46.21 10.53
CA ALA A 176 18.78 -46.99 9.30
C ALA A 176 17.57 -47.95 9.34
N LEU A 177 16.87 -48.10 8.21
CA LEU A 177 15.68 -48.94 8.10
C LEU A 177 15.99 -50.42 8.51
N SER A 178 17.23 -50.88 8.42
CA SER A 178 17.70 -52.19 8.88
C SER A 178 17.43 -52.45 10.36
N VAL A 179 17.33 -51.42 11.21
CA VAL A 179 16.97 -51.60 12.62
C VAL A 179 15.51 -52.09 12.78
N TYR A 180 14.65 -51.82 11.80
CA TYR A 180 13.26 -52.24 11.81
C TYR A 180 13.06 -53.61 11.16
N GLU A 181 14.00 -54.09 10.35
CA GLU A 181 14.01 -55.45 9.77
C GLU A 181 14.26 -56.52 10.87
N GLU A 182 15.09 -56.22 11.88
CA GLU A 182 15.30 -57.12 13.00
C GLU A 182 14.04 -57.37 13.86
N VAL A 183 13.12 -56.38 13.93
CA VAL A 183 11.89 -56.50 14.69
C VAL A 183 10.86 -57.40 13.97
N SER A 184 10.91 -57.50 12.65
CA SER A 184 10.00 -58.30 11.82
C SER A 184 10.32 -59.83 11.89
N THR A 185 11.50 -60.19 12.42
CA THR A 185 11.91 -61.61 12.56
C THR A 185 11.53 -62.22 13.89
N TRP A 186 10.82 -61.51 14.77
CA TRP A 186 10.38 -61.98 16.09
C TRP A 186 8.90 -62.48 16.09
N SER A 187 8.51 -63.21 15.02
CA SER A 187 7.19 -63.89 14.95
C SER A 187 7.37 -65.40 15.03
#